data_8f1504a848e5cbd1e1591981adb99000
#
_entry.id   8f1504a848e5cbd1e1591981adb99000
#
_cell.length_a   1.000
_cell.length_b   1.000
_cell.length_c   1.000
_cell.angle_alpha   90.00
_cell.angle_beta   90.00
_cell.angle_gamma   90.00
#
_symmetry.space_group_name_H-M   'P 1'
#
loop_
_entity.id
_entity.type
_entity.pdbx_description
1 polymer ?
#
loop_
_entity_poly.entity_id
_entity_poly.type
_entity_poly.pdbx_seq_one_letter_code
_entity_poly.pdbx_strand_id
1 'polypeptide(L)'
;MKNKNIYPWVVVGLLWIVALLNYMDRQMLSTMQEAMKVDIVELNKAEAFGALMAIFLWIYGFMSPVAGIIADRVNRKWLVVGSLFVWSAVTFLMGYAQDFHELYWLRAIMGISEALYIPSALSLIADWHEGKSRSLAVGVHMTGLYVGQAIGGFGATAAAVFSWQSTFHWFGIVGIAYSLVLILFLKENPIHNIAVKEIDNTPKEKKPSVISGLSLLFTNWAFWIILIYFAAPSLPGWATKNWLPTLFADSLNIPMAEAGPISTITIAVSSFIGVILGGILSDRWVQKNIRGRIYTGAIGLGMTIPALLLLGFGHSFISVIGAGLLFGIGFGIFDANNMPILC
;
A
#
# COMPACT_ATOMS: atom_id res chain seq x y z
N MET A 1 -0.67 -36.80 -16.82
CA MET A 1 -0.15 -35.51 -16.33
C MET A 1 -1.32 -34.54 -16.36
N LYS A 2 -1.88 -34.13 -15.20
CA LYS A 2 -2.90 -33.08 -15.15
C LYS A 2 -2.29 -31.82 -15.72
N ASN A 3 -2.81 -31.25 -16.78
CA ASN A 3 -2.47 -29.91 -17.25
C ASN A 3 -2.64 -28.98 -16.06
N LYS A 4 -1.53 -28.55 -15.45
CA LYS A 4 -1.56 -27.53 -14.40
C LYS A 4 -2.07 -26.26 -15.06
N ASN A 5 -3.30 -25.87 -14.72
CA ASN A 5 -3.85 -24.61 -15.19
C ASN A 5 -2.91 -23.48 -14.70
N ILE A 6 -2.19 -22.85 -15.62
CA ILE A 6 -1.21 -21.78 -15.33
C ILE A 6 -1.94 -20.45 -15.05
N TYR A 7 -3.20 -20.35 -15.46
CA TYR A 7 -3.95 -19.11 -15.40
C TYR A 7 -4.04 -18.47 -13.99
N PRO A 8 -4.17 -19.22 -12.86
CA PRO A 8 -4.09 -18.63 -11.52
C PRO A 8 -2.83 -17.79 -11.29
N TRP A 9 -1.69 -18.24 -11.77
CA TRP A 9 -0.42 -17.49 -11.67
C TRP A 9 -0.35 -16.29 -12.63
N VAL A 10 -1.04 -16.38 -13.79
CA VAL A 10 -1.20 -15.21 -14.66
C VAL A 10 -2.01 -14.12 -13.95
N VAL A 11 -3.07 -14.47 -13.22
CA VAL A 11 -3.84 -13.52 -12.40
C VAL A 11 -2.93 -12.85 -11.37
N VAL A 12 -2.10 -13.61 -10.66
CA VAL A 12 -1.13 -13.05 -9.70
C VAL A 12 -0.17 -12.08 -10.38
N GLY A 13 0.38 -12.45 -11.53
CA GLY A 13 1.28 -11.59 -12.31
C GLY A 13 0.63 -10.30 -12.78
N LEU A 14 -0.62 -10.37 -13.27
CA LEU A 14 -1.39 -9.20 -13.68
C LEU A 14 -1.65 -8.25 -12.48
N LEU A 15 -2.07 -8.82 -11.35
CA LEU A 15 -2.33 -8.04 -10.13
C LEU A 15 -1.05 -7.53 -9.46
N TRP A 16 0.08 -8.22 -9.66
CA TRP A 16 1.39 -7.77 -9.19
C TRP A 16 1.79 -6.44 -9.84
N ILE A 17 1.57 -6.29 -11.15
CA ILE A 17 1.84 -5.03 -11.85
C ILE A 17 0.90 -3.93 -11.34
N VAL A 18 -0.37 -4.22 -11.05
CA VAL A 18 -1.28 -3.24 -10.43
C VAL A 18 -0.78 -2.80 -9.05
N ALA A 19 -0.32 -3.74 -8.23
CA ALA A 19 0.25 -3.46 -6.91
C ALA A 19 1.51 -2.57 -7.02
N LEU A 20 2.36 -2.85 -8.01
CA LEU A 20 3.53 -2.03 -8.32
C LEU A 20 3.12 -0.60 -8.67
N LEU A 21 2.20 -0.42 -9.63
CA LEU A 21 1.72 0.90 -10.05
C LEU A 21 1.11 1.67 -8.88
N ASN A 22 0.31 1.02 -8.05
CA ASN A 22 -0.37 1.62 -6.89
C ASN A 22 0.62 2.25 -5.89
N TYR A 23 1.64 1.51 -5.49
CA TYR A 23 2.64 2.01 -4.53
C TYR A 23 3.66 2.94 -5.17
N MET A 24 3.91 2.80 -6.45
CA MET A 24 4.75 3.71 -7.21
C MET A 24 4.12 5.11 -7.26
N ASP A 25 2.82 5.23 -7.58
CA ASP A 25 2.11 6.50 -7.60
C ASP A 25 2.13 7.21 -6.23
N ARG A 26 1.91 6.44 -5.15
CA ARG A 26 1.97 6.98 -3.78
C ARG A 26 3.34 7.53 -3.43
N GLN A 27 4.40 6.78 -3.75
CA GLN A 27 5.76 7.14 -3.37
C GLN A 27 6.33 8.26 -4.25
N MET A 28 5.95 8.29 -5.53
CA MET A 28 6.40 9.28 -6.50
C MET A 28 6.04 10.70 -6.06
N LEU A 29 4.82 10.92 -5.56
CA LEU A 29 4.39 12.23 -5.08
C LEU A 29 5.29 12.76 -3.96
N SER A 30 5.69 11.89 -3.01
CA SER A 30 6.53 12.31 -1.89
C SER A 30 7.94 12.74 -2.33
N THR A 31 8.45 12.19 -3.42
CA THR A 31 9.77 12.55 -3.96
C THR A 31 9.72 13.76 -4.88
N MET A 32 8.59 14.02 -5.54
CA MET A 32 8.42 15.18 -6.44
C MET A 32 8.08 16.50 -5.71
N GLN A 33 7.93 16.49 -4.38
CA GLN A 33 7.56 17.68 -3.61
C GLN A 33 8.40 18.90 -3.97
N GLU A 34 9.73 18.78 -4.01
CA GLU A 34 10.63 19.91 -4.30
C GLU A 34 10.41 20.47 -5.72
N ALA A 35 10.17 19.61 -6.71
CA ALA A 35 9.88 20.05 -8.06
C ALA A 35 8.53 20.77 -8.17
N MET A 36 7.53 20.33 -7.39
CA MET A 36 6.18 20.89 -7.38
C MET A 36 6.11 22.24 -6.67
N LYS A 37 6.96 22.50 -5.67
CA LYS A 37 7.03 23.78 -4.92
C LYS A 37 7.32 25.00 -5.80
N VAL A 38 7.95 24.78 -6.94
CA VAL A 38 8.29 25.86 -7.88
C VAL A 38 7.02 26.47 -8.49
N ASP A 39 6.04 25.62 -8.83
CA ASP A 39 4.81 26.03 -9.49
C ASP A 39 3.67 26.23 -8.49
N ILE A 40 3.65 25.45 -7.41
CA ILE A 40 2.58 25.46 -6.38
C ILE A 40 3.18 25.94 -5.06
N VAL A 41 3.15 27.25 -4.87
CA VAL A 41 3.85 27.97 -3.77
C VAL A 41 3.38 27.52 -2.38
N GLU A 42 2.13 27.10 -2.23
CA GLU A 42 1.58 26.60 -0.96
C GLU A 42 2.33 25.37 -0.44
N LEU A 43 2.91 24.56 -1.31
CA LEU A 43 3.70 23.37 -0.94
C LEU A 43 5.04 23.70 -0.27
N ASN A 44 5.46 24.96 -0.24
CA ASN A 44 6.59 25.39 0.55
C ASN A 44 6.32 25.29 2.07
N LYS A 45 5.05 25.25 2.47
CA LYS A 45 4.67 25.00 3.86
C LYS A 45 4.57 23.49 4.10
N ALA A 46 5.27 23.00 5.12
CA ALA A 46 5.25 21.58 5.50
C ALA A 46 3.81 21.10 5.82
N GLU A 47 2.98 21.98 6.41
CA GLU A 47 1.59 21.69 6.73
C GLU A 47 0.75 21.43 5.48
N ALA A 48 0.96 22.17 4.39
CA ALA A 48 0.23 21.99 3.14
C ALA A 48 0.60 20.64 2.50
N PHE A 49 1.88 20.29 2.45
CA PHE A 49 2.29 18.99 1.95
C PHE A 49 1.79 17.86 2.86
N GLY A 50 1.86 18.03 4.18
CA GLY A 50 1.29 17.09 5.15
C GLY A 50 -0.21 16.91 4.95
N ALA A 51 -0.98 17.97 4.70
CA ALA A 51 -2.41 17.92 4.40
C ALA A 51 -2.71 17.16 3.08
N LEU A 52 -1.87 17.37 2.05
CA LEU A 52 -1.99 16.66 0.78
C LEU A 52 -1.77 15.14 0.93
N MET A 53 -0.84 14.74 1.80
CA MET A 53 -0.64 13.33 2.14
C MET A 53 -1.76 12.78 3.02
N ALA A 54 -2.22 13.56 4.00
CA ALA A 54 -3.23 13.14 4.97
C ALA A 54 -4.60 12.95 4.34
N ILE A 55 -5.05 13.81 3.41
CA ILE A 55 -6.39 13.70 2.79
C ILE A 55 -6.56 12.34 2.09
N PHE A 56 -5.54 11.90 1.37
CA PHE A 56 -5.55 10.58 0.75
C PHE A 56 -5.78 9.47 1.78
N LEU A 57 -5.04 9.51 2.91
CA LEU A 57 -5.13 8.49 3.96
C LEU A 57 -6.48 8.49 4.66
N TRP A 58 -6.99 9.67 4.98
CA TRP A 58 -8.30 9.79 5.62
C TRP A 58 -9.39 9.19 4.73
N ILE A 59 -9.44 9.59 3.47
CA ILE A 59 -10.43 9.10 2.52
C ILE A 59 -10.25 7.59 2.28
N TYR A 60 -9.01 7.13 2.07
CA TYR A 60 -8.70 5.70 1.91
C TYR A 60 -9.15 4.89 3.15
N GLY A 61 -8.86 5.38 4.35
CA GLY A 61 -9.23 4.72 5.61
C GLY A 61 -10.75 4.62 5.80
N PHE A 62 -11.48 5.72 5.56
CA PHE A 62 -12.95 5.73 5.65
C PHE A 62 -13.62 4.88 4.57
N MET A 63 -13.02 4.83 3.38
CA MET A 63 -13.56 4.03 2.28
C MET A 63 -13.22 2.54 2.39
N SER A 64 -12.17 2.15 3.12
CA SER A 64 -11.73 0.74 3.21
C SER A 64 -12.82 -0.23 3.70
N PRO A 65 -13.59 0.05 4.76
CA PRO A 65 -14.71 -0.82 5.16
C PRO A 65 -15.81 -0.91 4.10
N VAL A 66 -16.10 0.20 3.43
CA VAL A 66 -17.09 0.27 2.34
C VAL A 66 -16.59 -0.54 1.14
N ALA A 67 -15.32 -0.42 0.81
CA ALA A 67 -14.65 -1.15 -0.26
C ALA A 67 -14.71 -2.67 -0.06
N GLY A 68 -14.51 -3.15 1.19
CA GLY A 68 -14.67 -4.56 1.53
C GLY A 68 -16.10 -5.06 1.25
N ILE A 69 -17.13 -4.32 1.66
CA ILE A 69 -18.54 -4.67 1.42
C ILE A 69 -18.86 -4.68 -0.08
N ILE A 70 -18.31 -3.74 -0.84
CA ILE A 70 -18.49 -3.68 -2.30
C ILE A 70 -17.80 -4.87 -2.97
N ALA A 71 -16.56 -5.20 -2.56
CA ALA A 71 -15.79 -6.32 -3.11
C ALA A 71 -16.46 -7.69 -2.91
N ASP A 72 -17.28 -7.82 -1.86
CA ASP A 72 -18.06 -9.03 -1.61
C ASP A 72 -19.33 -9.16 -2.48
N ARG A 73 -19.80 -8.06 -3.07
CA ARG A 73 -21.08 -7.99 -3.80
C ARG A 73 -20.95 -7.76 -5.30
N VAL A 74 -19.83 -7.22 -5.72
CA VAL A 74 -19.59 -6.80 -7.12
C VAL A 74 -18.49 -7.67 -7.73
N ASN A 75 -18.53 -7.82 -9.03
CA ASN A 75 -17.50 -8.53 -9.79
C ASN A 75 -16.12 -7.90 -9.54
N ARG A 76 -15.20 -8.67 -8.95
CA ARG A 76 -13.89 -8.22 -8.48
C ARG A 76 -12.97 -7.77 -9.60
N LYS A 77 -13.07 -8.41 -10.78
CA LYS A 77 -12.34 -7.96 -11.97
C LYS A 77 -12.64 -6.50 -12.28
N TRP A 78 -13.93 -6.14 -12.36
CA TRP A 78 -14.34 -4.79 -12.71
C TRP A 78 -14.03 -3.77 -11.64
N LEU A 79 -14.00 -4.18 -10.37
CA LEU A 79 -13.52 -3.31 -9.28
C LEU A 79 -12.03 -3.00 -9.41
N VAL A 80 -11.20 -4.01 -9.70
CA VAL A 80 -9.76 -3.82 -9.93
C VAL A 80 -9.51 -2.93 -11.15
N VAL A 81 -10.17 -3.24 -12.28
CA VAL A 81 -10.01 -2.48 -13.53
C VAL A 81 -10.46 -1.03 -13.35
N GLY A 82 -11.66 -0.83 -12.79
CA GLY A 82 -12.24 0.50 -12.58
C GLY A 82 -11.42 1.31 -11.57
N SER A 83 -10.98 0.69 -10.50
CA SER A 83 -10.10 1.31 -9.51
C SER A 83 -8.80 1.80 -10.16
N LEU A 84 -8.08 0.91 -10.88
CA LEU A 84 -6.86 1.26 -11.60
C LEU A 84 -7.09 2.39 -12.61
N PHE A 85 -8.14 2.29 -13.41
CA PHE A 85 -8.46 3.33 -14.40
C PHE A 85 -8.69 4.70 -13.76
N VAL A 86 -9.51 4.74 -12.69
CA VAL A 86 -9.87 6.01 -12.02
C VAL A 86 -8.64 6.64 -11.36
N TRP A 87 -7.86 5.88 -10.55
CA TRP A 87 -6.70 6.51 -9.93
C TRP A 87 -5.63 6.93 -10.95
N SER A 88 -5.44 6.15 -12.03
CA SER A 88 -4.49 6.52 -13.09
C SER A 88 -4.94 7.74 -13.89
N ALA A 89 -6.25 7.88 -14.13
CA ALA A 89 -6.82 9.10 -14.71
C ALA A 89 -6.62 10.30 -13.77
N VAL A 90 -6.79 10.12 -12.47
CA VAL A 90 -6.53 11.15 -11.46
C VAL A 90 -5.03 11.50 -11.45
N THR A 91 -4.13 10.52 -11.47
CA THR A 91 -2.68 10.75 -11.59
C THR A 91 -2.36 11.58 -12.84
N PHE A 92 -2.96 11.24 -13.97
CA PHE A 92 -2.81 12.01 -15.21
C PHE A 92 -3.30 13.47 -15.04
N LEU A 93 -4.46 13.66 -14.42
CA LEU A 93 -5.04 14.99 -14.16
C LEU A 93 -4.20 15.81 -13.18
N MET A 94 -3.52 15.18 -12.21
CA MET A 94 -2.61 15.88 -11.31
C MET A 94 -1.50 16.63 -12.06
N GLY A 95 -1.10 16.14 -13.24
CA GLY A 95 -0.15 16.85 -14.10
C GLY A 95 -0.64 18.18 -14.67
N TYR A 96 -1.95 18.46 -14.61
CA TYR A 96 -2.55 19.75 -15.03
C TYR A 96 -2.82 20.68 -13.84
N ALA A 97 -2.64 20.22 -12.60
CA ALA A 97 -2.95 21.01 -11.42
C ALA A 97 -2.12 22.29 -11.37
N GLN A 98 -2.78 23.42 -11.13
CA GLN A 98 -2.19 24.74 -11.06
C GLN A 98 -2.08 25.29 -9.63
N ASP A 99 -2.85 24.73 -8.71
CA ASP A 99 -2.87 25.13 -7.32
C ASP A 99 -2.98 23.94 -6.35
N PHE A 100 -2.83 24.25 -5.05
CA PHE A 100 -2.94 23.27 -3.99
C PHE A 100 -4.32 22.63 -3.89
N HIS A 101 -5.41 23.38 -4.13
CA HIS A 101 -6.77 22.86 -3.96
C HIS A 101 -7.09 21.80 -5.01
N GLU A 102 -6.65 21.99 -6.25
CA GLU A 102 -6.81 20.99 -7.32
C GLU A 102 -6.09 19.69 -6.95
N LEU A 103 -4.83 19.76 -6.53
CA LEU A 103 -4.10 18.57 -6.06
C LEU A 103 -4.78 17.91 -4.86
N TYR A 104 -5.28 18.68 -3.91
CA TYR A 104 -5.93 18.20 -2.71
C TYR A 104 -7.18 17.37 -3.02
N TRP A 105 -8.05 17.86 -3.89
CA TRP A 105 -9.25 17.14 -4.30
C TRP A 105 -8.95 15.93 -5.20
N LEU A 106 -7.99 16.05 -6.09
CA LEU A 106 -7.53 14.89 -6.87
C LEU A 106 -7.00 13.79 -5.96
N ARG A 107 -6.24 14.13 -4.93
CA ARG A 107 -5.76 13.15 -3.92
C ARG A 107 -6.91 12.53 -3.13
N ALA A 108 -7.95 13.28 -2.81
CA ALA A 108 -9.15 12.74 -2.16
C ALA A 108 -9.85 11.69 -3.05
N ILE A 109 -10.05 12.01 -4.34
CA ILE A 109 -10.66 11.08 -5.32
C ILE A 109 -9.79 9.82 -5.49
N MET A 110 -8.46 9.99 -5.54
CA MET A 110 -7.51 8.87 -5.59
C MET A 110 -7.69 7.94 -4.40
N GLY A 111 -7.85 8.49 -3.17
CA GLY A 111 -8.10 7.70 -1.96
C GLY A 111 -9.36 6.84 -2.04
N ILE A 112 -10.44 7.35 -2.64
CA ILE A 112 -11.68 6.58 -2.87
C ILE A 112 -11.41 5.39 -3.80
N SER A 113 -10.78 5.66 -4.94
CA SER A 113 -10.56 4.63 -5.96
C SER A 113 -9.59 3.56 -5.52
N GLU A 114 -8.47 3.93 -4.88
CA GLU A 114 -7.46 2.99 -4.45
C GLU A 114 -7.92 2.09 -3.28
N ALA A 115 -8.84 2.56 -2.44
CA ALA A 115 -9.40 1.75 -1.36
C ALA A 115 -10.10 0.48 -1.87
N LEU A 116 -10.64 0.49 -3.10
CA LEU A 116 -11.31 -0.65 -3.72
C LEU A 116 -10.33 -1.73 -4.21
N TYR A 117 -9.04 -1.38 -4.42
CA TYR A 117 -8.10 -2.27 -5.07
C TYR A 117 -7.70 -3.48 -4.19
N ILE A 118 -7.10 -3.23 -3.03
CA ILE A 118 -6.51 -4.30 -2.21
C ILE A 118 -7.52 -5.39 -1.81
N PRO A 119 -8.73 -5.05 -1.27
CA PRO A 119 -9.72 -6.06 -0.95
C PRO A 119 -10.12 -6.91 -2.17
N SER A 120 -10.33 -6.26 -3.31
CA SER A 120 -10.74 -6.93 -4.55
C SER A 120 -9.64 -7.83 -5.10
N ALA A 121 -8.39 -7.37 -5.10
CA ALA A 121 -7.24 -8.12 -5.59
C ALA A 121 -6.96 -9.36 -4.72
N LEU A 122 -6.92 -9.20 -3.39
CA LEU A 122 -6.68 -10.33 -2.48
C LEU A 122 -7.80 -11.37 -2.55
N SER A 123 -9.04 -10.92 -2.65
CA SER A 123 -10.19 -11.81 -2.83
C SER A 123 -10.11 -12.57 -4.17
N LEU A 124 -9.75 -11.87 -5.27
CA LEU A 124 -9.61 -12.50 -6.58
C LEU A 124 -8.46 -13.53 -6.60
N ILE A 125 -7.32 -13.23 -5.96
CA ILE A 125 -6.22 -14.19 -5.78
C ILE A 125 -6.71 -15.41 -4.98
N ALA A 126 -7.46 -15.18 -3.91
CA ALA A 126 -8.00 -16.27 -3.08
C ALA A 126 -8.96 -17.18 -3.81
N ASP A 127 -9.74 -16.65 -4.77
CA ASP A 127 -10.67 -17.44 -5.60
C ASP A 127 -9.94 -18.34 -6.61
N TRP A 128 -8.78 -17.93 -7.09
CA TRP A 128 -7.97 -18.68 -8.05
C TRP A 128 -6.95 -19.62 -7.39
N HIS A 129 -6.64 -19.43 -6.09
CA HIS A 129 -5.65 -20.19 -5.34
C HIS A 129 -6.26 -20.81 -4.09
N GLU A 130 -6.26 -22.14 -4.04
CA GLU A 130 -6.75 -22.90 -2.89
C GLU A 130 -5.58 -23.52 -2.08
N GLY A 131 -5.84 -23.76 -0.80
CA GLY A 131 -4.93 -24.48 0.09
C GLY A 131 -3.53 -23.87 0.18
N LYS A 132 -2.50 -24.69 0.00
CA LYS A 132 -1.09 -24.28 0.20
C LYS A 132 -0.57 -23.23 -0.77
N SER A 133 -1.20 -23.04 -1.94
CA SER A 133 -0.73 -22.08 -2.94
C SER A 133 -1.22 -20.64 -2.66
N ARG A 134 -2.29 -20.46 -1.88
CA ARG A 134 -2.91 -19.16 -1.60
C ARG A 134 -1.95 -18.19 -0.90
N SER A 135 -1.29 -18.64 0.16
CA SER A 135 -0.35 -17.80 0.91
C SER A 135 0.83 -17.37 0.06
N LEU A 136 1.36 -18.29 -0.78
CA LEU A 136 2.44 -17.95 -1.70
C LEU A 136 1.99 -16.94 -2.75
N ALA A 137 0.79 -17.10 -3.33
CA ALA A 137 0.24 -16.20 -4.33
C ALA A 137 0.04 -14.78 -3.78
N VAL A 138 -0.52 -14.67 -2.57
CA VAL A 138 -0.64 -13.38 -1.86
C VAL A 138 0.75 -12.80 -1.56
N GLY A 139 1.69 -13.60 -1.08
CA GLY A 139 3.07 -13.17 -0.81
C GLY A 139 3.75 -12.61 -2.06
N VAL A 140 3.65 -13.30 -3.19
CA VAL A 140 4.17 -12.82 -4.49
C VAL A 140 3.51 -11.50 -4.87
N HIS A 141 2.19 -11.38 -4.78
CA HIS A 141 1.47 -10.13 -5.06
C HIS A 141 1.98 -8.98 -4.19
N MET A 142 2.18 -9.20 -2.90
CA MET A 142 2.67 -8.18 -1.96
C MET A 142 4.09 -7.69 -2.29
N THR A 143 4.94 -8.51 -2.94
CA THR A 143 6.26 -8.02 -3.38
C THR A 143 6.16 -6.88 -4.41
N GLY A 144 5.06 -6.84 -5.19
CA GLY A 144 4.79 -5.73 -6.12
C GLY A 144 4.70 -4.37 -5.41
N LEU A 145 4.17 -4.32 -4.19
CA LEU A 145 4.08 -3.10 -3.39
C LEU A 145 5.48 -2.57 -3.04
N TYR A 146 6.40 -3.44 -2.61
CA TYR A 146 7.77 -3.05 -2.26
C TYR A 146 8.55 -2.58 -3.50
N VAL A 147 8.40 -3.28 -4.63
CA VAL A 147 9.03 -2.87 -5.89
C VAL A 147 8.46 -1.54 -6.37
N GLY A 148 7.14 -1.35 -6.29
CA GLY A 148 6.49 -0.09 -6.63
C GLY A 148 6.99 1.06 -5.75
N GLN A 149 7.10 0.85 -4.44
CA GLN A 149 7.65 1.84 -3.51
C GLN A 149 9.09 2.22 -3.87
N ALA A 150 9.94 1.24 -4.20
CA ALA A 150 11.32 1.48 -4.59
C ALA A 150 11.41 2.30 -5.90
N ILE A 151 10.63 1.93 -6.92
CA ILE A 151 10.61 2.62 -8.23
C ILE A 151 10.02 4.04 -8.09
N GLY A 152 8.99 4.22 -7.26
CA GLY A 152 8.40 5.54 -6.99
C GLY A 152 9.39 6.56 -6.42
N GLY A 153 10.49 6.08 -5.82
CA GLY A 153 11.60 6.92 -5.39
C GLY A 153 12.26 7.73 -6.50
N PHE A 154 12.20 7.24 -7.73
CA PHE A 154 12.73 7.92 -8.91
C PHE A 154 11.82 9.04 -9.44
N GLY A 155 10.71 9.37 -8.75
CA GLY A 155 9.82 10.45 -9.16
C GLY A 155 10.55 11.79 -9.30
N ALA A 156 11.40 12.18 -8.34
CA ALA A 156 12.21 13.38 -8.44
C ALA A 156 13.22 13.33 -9.59
N THR A 157 13.84 12.18 -9.84
CA THR A 157 14.76 11.97 -10.97
C THR A 157 14.05 12.16 -12.30
N ALA A 158 12.85 11.59 -12.44
CA ALA A 158 12.03 11.75 -13.63
C ALA A 158 11.57 13.22 -13.78
N ALA A 159 11.14 13.86 -12.70
CA ALA A 159 10.72 15.27 -12.70
C ALA A 159 11.87 16.22 -13.07
N ALA A 160 13.10 15.92 -12.70
CA ALA A 160 14.27 16.71 -13.08
C ALA A 160 14.58 16.63 -14.59
N VAL A 161 14.19 15.53 -15.26
CA VAL A 161 14.40 15.34 -16.72
C VAL A 161 13.22 15.85 -17.54
N PHE A 162 11.99 15.56 -17.11
CA PHE A 162 10.77 15.77 -17.90
C PHE A 162 9.83 16.84 -17.36
N SER A 163 9.96 17.32 -16.16
CA SER A 163 9.05 18.06 -15.29
C SER A 163 8.12 17.15 -14.47
N TRP A 164 7.63 17.65 -13.34
CA TRP A 164 6.70 16.91 -12.48
C TRP A 164 5.33 16.69 -13.17
N GLN A 165 4.87 17.68 -13.96
CA GLN A 165 3.63 17.59 -14.73
C GLN A 165 3.71 16.45 -15.74
N SER A 166 4.76 16.43 -16.57
CA SER A 166 4.98 15.38 -17.56
C SER A 166 5.15 14.01 -16.92
N THR A 167 5.78 13.95 -15.74
CA THR A 167 5.93 12.72 -14.97
C THR A 167 4.58 12.16 -14.58
N PHE A 168 3.67 12.96 -14.02
CA PHE A 168 2.31 12.52 -13.71
C PHE A 168 1.52 12.11 -14.97
N HIS A 169 1.66 12.82 -16.08
CA HIS A 169 1.01 12.44 -17.34
C HIS A 169 1.45 11.07 -17.82
N TRP A 170 2.77 10.80 -17.87
CA TRP A 170 3.28 9.51 -18.29
C TRP A 170 2.83 8.35 -17.40
N PHE A 171 2.90 8.53 -16.09
CA PHE A 171 2.46 7.49 -15.15
C PHE A 171 0.96 7.23 -15.25
N GLY A 172 0.15 8.28 -15.36
CA GLY A 172 -1.29 8.13 -15.57
C GLY A 172 -1.62 7.40 -16.87
N ILE A 173 -0.94 7.72 -17.98
CA ILE A 173 -1.11 7.03 -19.26
C ILE A 173 -0.74 5.54 -19.15
N VAL A 174 0.36 5.21 -18.50
CA VAL A 174 0.78 3.82 -18.30
C VAL A 174 -0.28 3.03 -17.52
N GLY A 175 -0.83 3.61 -16.45
CA GLY A 175 -1.86 2.94 -15.66
C GLY A 175 -3.20 2.81 -16.42
N ILE A 176 -3.62 3.84 -17.18
CA ILE A 176 -4.80 3.77 -18.04
C ILE A 176 -4.60 2.68 -19.12
N ALA A 177 -3.46 2.66 -19.79
CA ALA A 177 -3.15 1.63 -20.80
C ALA A 177 -3.14 0.23 -20.16
N TYR A 178 -2.61 0.09 -18.95
CA TYR A 178 -2.60 -1.19 -18.25
C TYR A 178 -4.01 -1.62 -17.81
N SER A 179 -4.91 -0.70 -17.50
CA SER A 179 -6.33 -1.04 -17.24
C SER A 179 -6.99 -1.70 -18.44
N LEU A 180 -6.66 -1.28 -19.67
CA LEU A 180 -7.13 -1.91 -20.91
C LEU A 180 -6.56 -3.33 -21.07
N VAL A 181 -5.29 -3.53 -20.71
CA VAL A 181 -4.70 -4.89 -20.68
C VAL A 181 -5.47 -5.79 -19.71
N LEU A 182 -5.83 -5.28 -18.52
CA LEU A 182 -6.62 -6.06 -17.56
C LEU A 182 -8.03 -6.39 -18.06
N ILE A 183 -8.68 -5.51 -18.82
CA ILE A 183 -9.99 -5.81 -19.44
C ILE A 183 -9.89 -7.07 -20.30
N LEU A 184 -8.81 -7.22 -21.05
CA LEU A 184 -8.61 -8.32 -21.99
C LEU A 184 -8.16 -9.61 -21.30
N PHE A 185 -7.24 -9.53 -20.37
CA PHE A 185 -6.53 -10.69 -19.83
C PHE A 185 -6.97 -11.12 -18.43
N LEU A 186 -7.50 -10.22 -17.59
CA LEU A 186 -7.97 -10.58 -16.26
C LEU A 186 -9.38 -11.20 -16.35
N LYS A 187 -9.57 -12.36 -15.74
CA LYS A 187 -10.87 -13.05 -15.70
C LYS A 187 -11.32 -13.25 -14.26
N GLU A 188 -12.61 -13.15 -14.04
CA GLU A 188 -13.26 -13.56 -12.81
C GLU A 188 -13.25 -15.09 -12.69
N ASN A 189 -13.19 -15.62 -11.46
CA ASN A 189 -13.33 -17.05 -11.25
C ASN A 189 -14.81 -17.44 -11.44
N PRO A 190 -15.13 -18.41 -12.31
CA PRO A 190 -16.51 -18.84 -12.54
C PRO A 190 -17.25 -19.33 -11.28
N ILE A 191 -16.52 -19.92 -10.32
CA ILE A 191 -17.08 -20.43 -9.06
C ILE A 191 -17.67 -19.31 -8.22
N HIS A 192 -17.05 -18.15 -8.19
CA HIS A 192 -17.57 -16.99 -7.46
C HIS A 192 -18.92 -16.50 -8.02
N ASN A 193 -19.06 -16.47 -9.34
CA ASN A 193 -20.30 -16.08 -9.99
C ASN A 193 -21.47 -17.04 -9.71
N ILE A 194 -21.18 -18.31 -9.49
CA ILE A 194 -22.20 -19.31 -9.11
C ILE A 194 -22.62 -19.08 -7.66
N ALA A 195 -21.66 -18.90 -6.75
CA ALA A 195 -21.93 -18.63 -5.33
C ALA A 195 -22.75 -17.35 -5.12
N VAL A 196 -22.46 -16.28 -5.86
CA VAL A 196 -23.23 -15.03 -5.80
C VAL A 196 -24.67 -15.23 -6.29
N LYS A 197 -24.87 -16.00 -7.37
CA LYS A 197 -26.21 -16.31 -7.90
C LYS A 197 -27.00 -17.23 -6.97
N GLU A 198 -26.36 -18.19 -6.32
CA GLU A 198 -27.03 -19.08 -5.34
C GLU A 198 -27.45 -18.31 -4.08
N ILE A 199 -26.65 -17.36 -3.63
CA ILE A 199 -26.98 -16.48 -2.51
C ILE A 199 -28.18 -15.58 -2.82
N ASP A 200 -28.36 -15.14 -4.05
CA ASP A 200 -29.51 -14.35 -4.48
C ASP A 200 -30.83 -15.19 -4.56
N ASN A 201 -30.71 -16.50 -4.79
CA ASN A 201 -31.84 -17.43 -4.94
C ASN A 201 -32.22 -18.16 -3.65
N THR A 202 -31.41 -18.10 -2.57
CA THR A 202 -31.80 -18.68 -1.28
C THR A 202 -32.80 -17.78 -0.54
N PRO A 203 -33.83 -18.33 0.13
CA PRO A 203 -34.72 -17.54 0.97
C PRO A 203 -33.89 -16.74 1.97
N LYS A 204 -34.07 -15.43 1.96
CA LYS A 204 -33.30 -14.51 2.80
C LYS A 204 -33.56 -14.82 4.29
N GLU A 205 -32.75 -15.69 4.88
CA GLU A 205 -32.51 -15.54 6.31
C GLU A 205 -31.98 -14.11 6.50
N LYS A 206 -32.57 -13.37 7.42
CA LYS A 206 -32.22 -11.96 7.70
C LYS A 206 -30.72 -11.87 7.94
N LYS A 207 -29.94 -11.59 6.87
CA LYS A 207 -28.51 -11.27 7.04
C LYS A 207 -28.44 -10.15 8.06
N PRO A 208 -27.56 -10.24 9.08
CA PRO A 208 -27.41 -9.17 10.03
C PRO A 208 -27.13 -7.88 9.28
N SER A 209 -27.84 -6.82 9.62
CA SER A 209 -27.64 -5.50 9.05
C SER A 209 -26.17 -5.12 9.22
N VAL A 210 -25.58 -4.43 8.23
CA VAL A 210 -24.22 -3.88 8.34
C VAL A 210 -24.06 -3.08 9.65
N ILE A 211 -25.12 -2.36 10.06
CA ILE A 211 -25.16 -1.61 11.31
C ILE A 211 -25.07 -2.54 12.52
N SER A 212 -25.77 -3.69 12.52
CA SER A 212 -25.69 -4.65 13.63
C SER A 212 -24.33 -5.33 13.70
N GLY A 213 -23.68 -5.60 12.57
CA GLY A 213 -22.31 -6.11 12.52
C GLY A 213 -21.28 -5.10 13.06
N LEU A 214 -21.38 -3.83 12.66
CA LEU A 214 -20.57 -2.75 13.20
C LEU A 214 -20.79 -2.55 14.70
N SER A 215 -22.06 -2.55 15.16
CA SER A 215 -22.38 -2.46 16.58
C SER A 215 -21.71 -3.57 17.39
N LEU A 216 -21.75 -4.81 16.88
CA LEU A 216 -21.10 -5.96 17.53
C LEU A 216 -19.56 -5.79 17.62
N LEU A 217 -18.93 -5.25 16.58
CA LEU A 217 -17.49 -4.97 16.57
C LEU A 217 -17.15 -3.88 17.58
N PHE A 218 -17.86 -2.76 17.58
CA PHE A 218 -17.57 -1.62 18.47
C PHE A 218 -17.85 -1.90 19.94
N THR A 219 -18.73 -2.85 20.26
CA THR A 219 -18.97 -3.31 21.64
C THR A 219 -17.94 -4.33 22.12
N ASN A 220 -17.15 -4.92 21.21
CA ASN A 220 -16.14 -5.90 21.57
C ASN A 220 -14.82 -5.23 21.96
N TRP A 221 -14.42 -5.38 23.21
CA TRP A 221 -13.17 -4.79 23.74
C TRP A 221 -11.91 -5.32 23.01
N ALA A 222 -11.92 -6.58 22.58
CA ALA A 222 -10.81 -7.16 21.80
C ALA A 222 -10.61 -6.44 20.46
N PHE A 223 -11.70 -5.97 19.81
CA PHE A 223 -11.61 -5.18 18.58
C PHE A 223 -10.79 -3.89 18.79
N TRP A 224 -11.03 -3.17 19.89
CA TRP A 224 -10.32 -1.92 20.19
C TRP A 224 -8.84 -2.15 20.48
N ILE A 225 -8.50 -3.23 21.20
CA ILE A 225 -7.11 -3.59 21.47
C ILE A 225 -6.38 -3.88 20.15
N ILE A 226 -6.98 -4.67 19.28
CA ILE A 226 -6.41 -5.00 17.97
C ILE A 226 -6.31 -3.75 17.09
N LEU A 227 -7.34 -2.93 17.06
CA LEU A 227 -7.35 -1.68 16.30
C LEU A 227 -6.19 -0.75 16.74
N ILE A 228 -6.02 -0.54 18.04
CA ILE A 228 -4.94 0.30 18.58
C ILE A 228 -3.57 -0.33 18.30
N TYR A 229 -3.43 -1.65 18.44
CA TYR A 229 -2.19 -2.36 18.15
C TYR A 229 -1.70 -2.14 16.71
N PHE A 230 -2.62 -2.05 15.74
CA PHE A 230 -2.27 -1.78 14.36
C PHE A 230 -2.22 -0.29 14.02
N ALA A 231 -3.13 0.51 14.54
CA ALA A 231 -3.22 1.93 14.20
C ALA A 231 -2.05 2.74 14.77
N ALA A 232 -1.65 2.48 16.02
CA ALA A 232 -0.62 3.27 16.68
C ALA A 232 0.75 3.21 15.97
N PRO A 233 1.26 2.04 15.53
CA PRO A 233 2.51 1.99 14.76
C PRO A 233 2.36 2.43 13.30
N SER A 234 1.16 2.33 12.73
CA SER A 234 0.92 2.69 11.34
C SER A 234 1.08 4.19 11.08
N LEU A 235 0.65 5.04 12.01
CA LEU A 235 0.79 6.49 11.90
C LEU A 235 2.26 6.94 11.75
N PRO A 236 3.17 6.65 12.72
CA PRO A 236 4.58 7.02 12.57
C PRO A 236 5.26 6.29 11.40
N GLY A 237 4.87 5.03 11.11
CA GLY A 237 5.39 4.28 9.97
C GLY A 237 5.06 4.94 8.63
N TRP A 238 3.85 5.45 8.49
CA TRP A 238 3.41 6.19 7.31
C TRP A 238 4.10 7.56 7.19
N ALA A 239 4.15 8.31 8.27
CA ALA A 239 4.85 9.59 8.30
C ALA A 239 6.32 9.40 7.89
N THR A 240 7.02 8.45 8.50
CA THR A 240 8.41 8.16 8.16
C THR A 240 8.58 7.83 6.68
N LYS A 241 7.80 6.92 6.13
CA LYS A 241 7.91 6.51 4.71
C LYS A 241 7.69 7.68 3.74
N ASN A 242 6.77 8.58 4.04
CA ASN A 242 6.47 9.73 3.17
C ASN A 242 7.53 10.85 3.27
N TRP A 243 8.08 11.06 4.46
CA TRP A 243 9.06 12.13 4.70
C TRP A 243 10.51 11.65 4.61
N LEU A 244 10.74 10.34 4.49
CA LEU A 244 12.10 9.78 4.45
C LEU A 244 12.95 10.34 3.30
N PRO A 245 12.44 10.50 2.06
CA PRO A 245 13.22 11.13 0.99
C PRO A 245 13.70 12.53 1.35
N THR A 246 12.81 13.36 1.94
CA THR A 246 13.15 14.72 2.41
C THR A 246 14.19 14.68 3.53
N LEU A 247 14.00 13.80 4.52
CA LEU A 247 14.97 13.62 5.61
C LEU A 247 16.36 13.20 5.10
N PHE A 248 16.43 12.34 4.08
CA PHE A 248 17.69 11.94 3.45
C PHE A 248 18.32 13.11 2.69
N ALA A 249 17.53 13.86 1.92
CA ALA A 249 18.02 15.03 1.20
C ALA A 249 18.61 16.07 2.16
N ASP A 250 17.89 16.43 3.22
CA ASP A 250 18.29 17.43 4.19
C ASP A 250 19.50 16.97 5.03
N SER A 251 19.45 15.74 5.57
CA SER A 251 20.51 15.22 6.45
C SER A 251 21.83 14.98 5.74
N LEU A 252 21.78 14.59 4.46
CA LEU A 252 22.96 14.30 3.63
C LEU A 252 23.38 15.47 2.74
N ASN A 253 22.57 16.53 2.69
CA ASN A 253 22.75 17.68 1.80
C ASN A 253 22.94 17.27 0.32
N ILE A 254 22.06 16.37 -0.15
CA ILE A 254 22.03 15.86 -1.53
C ILE A 254 20.73 16.22 -2.23
N PRO A 255 20.71 16.33 -3.57
CA PRO A 255 19.48 16.59 -4.31
C PRO A 255 18.42 15.52 -4.09
N MET A 256 17.14 15.91 -4.12
CA MET A 256 16.02 14.96 -4.00
C MET A 256 16.03 13.87 -5.08
N ALA A 257 16.56 14.18 -6.27
CA ALA A 257 16.73 13.21 -7.35
C ALA A 257 17.64 12.01 -6.99
N GLU A 258 18.55 12.19 -6.03
CA GLU A 258 19.42 11.16 -5.47
C GLU A 258 18.85 10.60 -4.17
N ALA A 259 18.39 11.48 -3.26
CA ALA A 259 17.83 11.08 -1.97
C ALA A 259 16.58 10.20 -2.10
N GLY A 260 15.72 10.49 -3.09
CA GLY A 260 14.51 9.73 -3.37
C GLY A 260 14.80 8.25 -3.58
N PRO A 261 15.54 7.86 -4.63
CA PRO A 261 15.87 6.45 -4.88
C PRO A 261 16.63 5.80 -3.72
N ILE A 262 17.62 6.47 -3.13
CA ILE A 262 18.40 5.93 -2.02
C ILE A 262 17.49 5.59 -0.83
N SER A 263 16.63 6.51 -0.42
CA SER A 263 15.75 6.31 0.73
C SER A 263 14.71 5.22 0.49
N THR A 264 14.04 5.23 -0.69
CA THR A 264 12.97 4.29 -0.99
C THR A 264 13.47 2.87 -1.22
N ILE A 265 14.61 2.71 -1.91
CA ILE A 265 15.26 1.40 -2.07
C ILE A 265 15.72 0.88 -0.72
N THR A 266 16.33 1.72 0.11
CA THR A 266 16.76 1.34 1.47
C THR A 266 15.60 0.77 2.27
N ILE A 267 14.46 1.47 2.31
CA ILE A 267 13.26 1.01 3.03
C ILE A 267 12.66 -0.23 2.38
N ALA A 268 12.53 -0.29 1.06
CA ALA A 268 11.91 -1.41 0.38
C ALA A 268 12.69 -2.72 0.61
N VAL A 269 14.01 -2.68 0.41
CA VAL A 269 14.88 -3.84 0.60
C VAL A 269 14.92 -4.27 2.07
N SER A 270 15.12 -3.33 2.99
CA SER A 270 15.18 -3.65 4.42
C SER A 270 13.84 -4.14 4.98
N SER A 271 12.70 -3.57 4.54
CA SER A 271 11.37 -4.06 4.92
C SER A 271 11.12 -5.47 4.38
N PHE A 272 11.53 -5.76 3.14
CA PHE A 272 11.41 -7.10 2.58
C PHE A 272 12.22 -8.13 3.39
N ILE A 273 13.47 -7.81 3.76
CA ILE A 273 14.28 -8.64 4.64
C ILE A 273 13.60 -8.79 6.01
N GLY A 274 13.09 -7.69 6.57
CA GLY A 274 12.36 -7.68 7.84
C GLY A 274 11.13 -8.60 7.84
N VAL A 275 10.33 -8.58 6.77
CA VAL A 275 9.16 -9.47 6.62
C VAL A 275 9.57 -10.94 6.63
N ILE A 276 10.63 -11.30 5.91
CA ILE A 276 11.13 -12.68 5.88
C ILE A 276 11.62 -13.11 7.27
N LEU A 277 12.45 -12.29 7.91
CA LEU A 277 12.99 -12.57 9.25
C LEU A 277 11.87 -12.65 10.30
N GLY A 278 10.92 -11.71 10.25
CA GLY A 278 9.76 -11.68 11.13
C GLY A 278 8.87 -12.90 10.98
N GLY A 279 8.60 -13.34 9.76
CA GLY A 279 7.86 -14.56 9.48
C GLY A 279 8.55 -15.80 10.05
N ILE A 280 9.83 -16.00 9.74
CA ILE A 280 10.62 -17.17 10.23
C ILE A 280 10.69 -17.17 11.77
N LEU A 281 10.97 -16.02 12.37
CA LEU A 281 11.11 -15.91 13.83
C LEU A 281 9.78 -16.19 14.53
N SER A 282 8.70 -15.60 14.06
CA SER A 282 7.38 -15.78 14.65
C SER A 282 6.87 -17.21 14.54
N ASP A 283 7.04 -17.86 13.38
CA ASP A 283 6.60 -19.24 13.16
C ASP A 283 7.35 -20.24 14.05
N ARG A 284 8.65 -20.02 14.26
CA ARG A 284 9.43 -20.82 15.22
C ARG A 284 9.01 -20.57 16.67
N TRP A 285 8.70 -19.32 16.99
CA TRP A 285 8.38 -18.94 18.37
C TRP A 285 6.98 -19.40 18.78
N VAL A 286 6.00 -19.30 17.88
CA VAL A 286 4.63 -19.77 18.12
C VAL A 286 4.57 -21.25 18.46
N GLN A 287 5.47 -22.08 17.90
CA GLN A 287 5.54 -23.51 18.25
C GLN A 287 5.88 -23.77 19.74
N LYS A 288 6.53 -22.80 20.39
CA LYS A 288 6.90 -22.87 21.81
C LYS A 288 5.99 -22.02 22.70
N ASN A 289 5.47 -20.93 22.19
CA ASN A 289 4.65 -19.97 22.92
C ASN A 289 3.65 -19.29 21.98
N ILE A 290 2.35 -19.44 22.23
CA ILE A 290 1.27 -18.87 21.44
C ILE A 290 1.40 -17.33 21.25
N ARG A 291 2.04 -16.65 22.21
CA ARG A 291 2.31 -15.19 22.15
C ARG A 291 3.52 -14.84 21.27
N GLY A 292 4.17 -15.80 20.62
CA GLY A 292 5.38 -15.61 19.82
C GLY A 292 5.22 -14.53 18.74
N ARG A 293 4.08 -14.45 18.08
CA ARG A 293 3.79 -13.42 17.06
C ARG A 293 3.76 -12.01 17.65
N ILE A 294 3.14 -11.85 18.83
CA ILE A 294 3.06 -10.55 19.53
C ILE A 294 4.47 -10.10 19.96
N TYR A 295 5.26 -11.00 20.51
CA TYR A 295 6.64 -10.70 20.93
C TYR A 295 7.53 -10.34 19.73
N THR A 296 7.40 -11.06 18.61
CA THR A 296 8.13 -10.74 17.38
C THR A 296 7.75 -9.34 16.86
N GLY A 297 6.45 -9.03 16.82
CA GLY A 297 5.98 -7.70 16.45
C GLY A 297 6.49 -6.60 17.39
N ALA A 298 6.49 -6.85 18.71
CA ALA A 298 7.00 -5.88 19.69
C ALA A 298 8.52 -5.63 19.54
N ILE A 299 9.32 -6.66 19.22
CA ILE A 299 10.74 -6.52 18.91
C ILE A 299 10.92 -5.65 17.66
N GLY A 300 10.15 -5.95 16.60
CA GLY A 300 10.19 -5.15 15.36
C GLY A 300 9.90 -3.67 15.64
N LEU A 301 8.83 -3.37 16.36
CA LEU A 301 8.50 -1.99 16.76
C LEU A 301 9.56 -1.37 17.66
N GLY A 302 10.12 -2.13 18.60
CA GLY A 302 11.22 -1.66 19.44
C GLY A 302 12.45 -1.23 18.65
N MET A 303 12.75 -1.88 17.53
CA MET A 303 13.84 -1.51 16.62
C MET A 303 13.56 -0.18 15.87
N THR A 304 12.32 0.18 15.65
CA THR A 304 11.99 1.45 14.98
C THR A 304 12.29 2.68 15.85
N ILE A 305 12.30 2.54 17.19
CA ILE A 305 12.57 3.66 18.12
C ILE A 305 13.99 4.21 17.93
N PRO A 306 15.07 3.40 18.10
CA PRO A 306 16.43 3.90 17.85
C PRO A 306 16.64 4.31 16.40
N ALA A 307 15.95 3.69 15.43
CA ALA A 307 16.02 4.09 14.04
C ALA A 307 15.50 5.53 13.84
N LEU A 308 14.35 5.87 14.42
CA LEU A 308 13.79 7.23 14.34
C LEU A 308 14.68 8.27 15.04
N LEU A 309 15.28 7.92 16.19
CA LEU A 309 16.24 8.80 16.85
C LEU A 309 17.47 9.04 15.97
N LEU A 310 18.01 7.99 15.35
CA LEU A 310 19.14 8.13 14.42
C LEU A 310 18.78 8.94 13.17
N LEU A 311 17.55 8.84 12.66
CA LEU A 311 17.07 9.65 11.54
C LEU A 311 16.94 11.12 11.92
N GLY A 312 16.48 11.42 13.15
CA GLY A 312 16.29 12.79 13.61
C GLY A 312 17.58 13.53 13.98
N PHE A 313 18.61 12.80 14.41
CA PHE A 313 19.86 13.38 14.93
C PHE A 313 21.11 12.99 14.14
N GLY A 314 20.99 12.09 13.17
CA GLY A 314 22.11 11.63 12.35
C GLY A 314 22.36 12.55 11.16
N HIS A 315 23.65 12.95 10.98
CA HIS A 315 24.07 13.81 9.86
C HIS A 315 25.13 13.14 8.96
N SER A 316 25.47 11.88 9.22
CA SER A 316 26.41 11.14 8.38
C SER A 316 25.68 10.15 7.48
N PHE A 317 26.26 9.84 6.32
CA PHE A 317 25.73 8.85 5.39
C PHE A 317 25.47 7.49 6.09
N ILE A 318 26.42 7.04 6.91
CA ILE A 318 26.30 5.76 7.65
C ILE A 318 25.15 5.82 8.67
N SER A 319 24.98 6.92 9.40
CA SER A 319 23.90 7.03 10.39
C SER A 319 22.53 7.08 9.75
N VAL A 320 22.38 7.83 8.66
CA VAL A 320 21.09 8.00 7.96
C VAL A 320 20.67 6.73 7.23
N ILE A 321 21.58 6.10 6.47
CA ILE A 321 21.31 4.82 5.80
C ILE A 321 21.09 3.71 6.83
N GLY A 322 21.95 3.62 7.86
CA GLY A 322 21.81 2.64 8.93
C GLY A 322 20.47 2.77 9.67
N ALA A 323 20.02 4.00 9.92
CA ALA A 323 18.72 4.27 10.51
C ALA A 323 17.56 3.82 9.58
N GLY A 324 17.63 4.13 8.29
CA GLY A 324 16.67 3.67 7.30
C GLY A 324 16.59 2.14 7.20
N LEU A 325 17.75 1.45 7.19
CA LEU A 325 17.82 0.00 7.20
C LEU A 325 17.20 -0.59 8.48
N LEU A 326 17.55 -0.04 9.65
CA LEU A 326 17.04 -0.50 10.94
C LEU A 326 15.53 -0.29 11.04
N PHE A 327 15.04 0.87 10.57
CA PHE A 327 13.60 1.16 10.51
C PHE A 327 12.87 0.16 9.61
N GLY A 328 13.36 -0.05 8.40
CA GLY A 328 12.72 -0.97 7.45
C GLY A 328 12.70 -2.41 7.95
N ILE A 329 13.80 -2.93 8.49
CA ILE A 329 13.84 -4.27 9.09
C ILE A 329 12.85 -4.38 10.25
N GLY A 330 12.87 -3.42 11.18
CA GLY A 330 11.99 -3.42 12.35
C GLY A 330 10.52 -3.36 11.96
N PHE A 331 10.16 -2.45 11.06
CA PHE A 331 8.79 -2.32 10.56
C PHE A 331 8.35 -3.56 9.77
N GLY A 332 9.24 -4.15 8.96
CA GLY A 332 8.96 -5.38 8.23
C GLY A 332 8.71 -6.59 9.15
N ILE A 333 9.48 -6.71 10.23
CA ILE A 333 9.26 -7.75 11.26
C ILE A 333 7.87 -7.60 11.91
N PHE A 334 7.45 -6.37 12.21
CA PHE A 334 6.11 -6.09 12.72
C PHE A 334 5.04 -6.44 11.68
N ASP A 335 5.19 -5.97 10.45
CA ASP A 335 4.19 -6.10 9.38
C ASP A 335 3.92 -7.57 9.00
N ALA A 336 4.94 -8.42 9.04
CA ALA A 336 4.82 -9.86 8.78
C ALA A 336 3.82 -10.58 9.72
N ASN A 337 3.55 -10.02 10.90
CA ASN A 337 2.70 -10.63 11.90
C ASN A 337 1.27 -10.08 11.92
N ASN A 338 0.98 -9.03 11.16
CA ASN A 338 -0.31 -8.34 11.18
C ASN A 338 -1.47 -9.26 10.77
N MET A 339 -1.41 -9.84 9.59
CA MET A 339 -2.47 -10.74 9.10
C MET A 339 -2.58 -12.03 9.91
N PRO A 340 -1.47 -12.72 10.26
CA PRO A 340 -1.55 -13.93 11.07
C PRO A 340 -2.05 -13.76 12.51
N ILE A 341 -2.06 -12.53 13.06
CA ILE A 341 -2.65 -12.27 14.37
C ILE A 341 -4.18 -12.13 14.26
N LEU A 342 -4.69 -11.68 13.10
CA LEU A 342 -6.11 -11.51 12.84
C LEU A 342 -6.82 -12.81 12.43
N CYS A 343 -6.06 -13.78 11.90
CA CYS A 343 -6.57 -15.09 11.46
C CYS A 343 -6.37 -16.16 12.53
#